data_36fa186b9558b10f88d84aca809ddedc
#
_entry.id   36fa186b9558b10f88d84aca809ddedc
#
_cell.length_a   1.000
_cell.length_b   1.000
_cell.length_c   1.000
_cell.angle_alpha   90.00
_cell.angle_beta   90.00
_cell.angle_gamma   90.00
#
_symmetry.space_group_name_H-M   'P 1'
#
loop_
_entity.id
_entity.type
_entity.pdbx_description
1 polymer ?
#
loop_
_entity_poly.entity_id
_entity_poly.type
_entity_poly.pdbx_seq_one_letter_code
_entity_poly.pdbx_strand_id
1 'polypeptide(L)'
;MMRRGAGAPAQAGFTLLEVLVSITVLGILLASLGAAVGFSARAWRAHGAALDRVGDLDAVDRILRELITDMEPGDEVSGAMPITGQAHVLSFRTRLPDGVGAVPGRDVDVGLGVDAGHRLVLRSWPLYRSLAGAPPVTETLLLPGVRKLDLDYWDAERGEWRTEWTAGELPGLVRVRITMLNNAPGNWPDIVAAPRRQREQA
;
A
#
# COMPACT_ATOMS: atom_id res chain seq x y z
N MET A 1 -56.65 55.77 -53.68
CA MET A 1 -55.44 54.90 -53.82
C MET A 1 -54.44 55.41 -52.77
N MET A 2 -54.44 54.76 -51.59
CA MET A 2 -53.66 55.21 -50.40
C MET A 2 -52.51 54.27 -50.22
N ARG A 3 -51.28 54.73 -50.39
CA ARG A 3 -50.06 53.98 -50.14
C ARG A 3 -49.72 54.05 -48.60
N ARG A 4 -49.79 52.92 -47.88
CA ARG A 4 -49.28 52.79 -46.53
C ARG A 4 -47.76 52.71 -46.62
N GLY A 5 -47.09 53.68 -45.94
CA GLY A 5 -45.65 53.64 -45.73
C GLY A 5 -45.32 52.63 -44.68
N ALA A 6 -44.43 51.68 -45.00
CA ALA A 6 -43.84 50.73 -44.05
C ALA A 6 -42.84 51.50 -43.17
N GLY A 7 -43.13 51.58 -41.90
CA GLY A 7 -42.21 52.16 -40.92
C GLY A 7 -40.97 51.21 -40.78
N ALA A 8 -39.80 51.77 -40.97
CA ALA A 8 -38.52 51.07 -40.74
C ALA A 8 -38.40 50.72 -39.24
N PRO A 9 -37.89 49.53 -38.88
CA PRO A 9 -37.65 49.14 -37.51
C PRO A 9 -36.57 50.06 -36.89
N ALA A 10 -36.91 50.64 -35.75
CA ALA A 10 -35.97 51.44 -34.95
C ALA A 10 -34.77 50.55 -34.55
N GLN A 11 -33.58 50.86 -35.05
CA GLN A 11 -32.34 50.25 -34.54
C GLN A 11 -32.10 50.73 -33.13
N ALA A 12 -32.42 49.90 -32.12
CA ALA A 12 -32.01 50.09 -30.75
C ALA A 12 -30.51 49.91 -30.64
N GLY A 13 -29.75 50.98 -30.52
CA GLY A 13 -28.32 50.93 -30.24
C GLY A 13 -28.08 50.46 -28.83
N PHE A 14 -27.09 49.52 -28.65
CA PHE A 14 -26.64 49.07 -27.31
C PHE A 14 -26.16 50.29 -26.51
N THR A 15 -26.64 50.39 -25.26
CA THR A 15 -26.19 51.45 -24.35
C THR A 15 -24.85 51.02 -23.69
N LEU A 16 -23.97 51.99 -23.46
CA LEU A 16 -22.67 51.76 -22.81
C LEU A 16 -22.81 51.07 -21.46
N LEU A 17 -23.90 51.38 -20.75
CA LEU A 17 -24.26 50.79 -19.45
C LEU A 17 -24.59 49.29 -19.58
N GLU A 18 -25.30 48.88 -20.65
CA GLU A 18 -25.68 47.48 -20.89
C GLU A 18 -24.45 46.60 -21.18
N VAL A 19 -23.48 47.13 -21.92
CA VAL A 19 -22.20 46.46 -22.16
C VAL A 19 -21.41 46.31 -20.86
N LEU A 20 -21.35 47.34 -20.03
CA LEU A 20 -20.62 47.33 -18.76
C LEU A 20 -21.23 46.33 -17.76
N VAL A 21 -22.57 46.28 -17.65
CA VAL A 21 -23.27 45.31 -16.82
C VAL A 21 -23.03 43.88 -17.36
N SER A 22 -23.09 43.68 -18.65
CA SER A 22 -22.87 42.35 -19.25
C SER A 22 -21.47 41.83 -18.98
N ILE A 23 -20.44 42.67 -19.10
CA ILE A 23 -19.05 42.27 -18.81
C ILE A 23 -18.85 41.96 -17.30
N THR A 24 -19.47 42.78 -16.43
CA THR A 24 -19.37 42.51 -14.97
C THR A 24 -20.05 41.20 -14.58
N VAL A 25 -21.25 40.94 -15.10
CA VAL A 25 -21.95 39.65 -14.86
C VAL A 25 -21.15 38.48 -15.43
N LEU A 26 -20.62 38.61 -16.65
CA LEU A 26 -19.77 37.58 -17.23
C LEU A 26 -18.50 37.32 -16.40
N GLY A 27 -17.86 38.37 -15.89
CA GLY A 27 -16.71 38.27 -15.01
C GLY A 27 -17.00 37.51 -13.71
N ILE A 28 -18.16 37.80 -13.07
CA ILE A 28 -18.60 37.08 -11.87
C ILE A 28 -18.88 35.60 -12.17
N LEU A 29 -19.53 35.31 -13.29
CA LEU A 29 -19.79 33.92 -13.69
C LEU A 29 -18.51 33.14 -13.95
N LEU A 30 -17.55 33.72 -14.65
CA LEU A 30 -16.25 33.10 -14.89
C LEU A 30 -15.45 32.87 -13.61
N ALA A 31 -15.46 33.83 -12.68
CA ALA A 31 -14.81 33.69 -11.37
C ALA A 31 -15.45 32.56 -10.54
N SER A 32 -16.80 32.49 -10.53
CA SER A 32 -17.54 31.43 -9.84
C SER A 32 -17.27 30.06 -10.43
N LEU A 33 -17.21 29.94 -11.74
CA LEU A 33 -16.87 28.70 -12.44
C LEU A 33 -15.44 28.26 -12.13
N GLY A 34 -14.48 29.19 -12.16
CA GLY A 34 -13.08 28.91 -11.79
C GLY A 34 -12.94 28.41 -10.35
N ALA A 35 -13.69 29.00 -9.41
CA ALA A 35 -13.71 28.55 -8.01
C ALA A 35 -14.30 27.15 -7.87
N ALA A 36 -15.39 26.83 -8.59
CA ALA A 36 -16.02 25.51 -8.58
C ALA A 36 -15.09 24.42 -9.13
N VAL A 37 -14.40 24.69 -10.26
CA VAL A 37 -13.41 23.76 -10.82
C VAL A 37 -12.24 23.53 -9.88
N GLY A 38 -11.73 24.60 -9.25
CA GLY A 38 -10.65 24.50 -8.27
C GLY A 38 -11.04 23.69 -7.03
N PHE A 39 -12.28 23.81 -6.56
CA PHE A 39 -12.80 23.01 -5.45
C PHE A 39 -12.92 21.52 -5.85
N SER A 40 -13.52 21.23 -7.00
CA SER A 40 -13.65 19.86 -7.51
C SER A 40 -12.30 19.18 -7.67
N ALA A 41 -11.30 19.86 -8.23
CA ALA A 41 -9.95 19.32 -8.40
C ALA A 41 -9.25 19.03 -7.07
N ARG A 42 -9.52 19.79 -6.02
CA ARG A 42 -9.01 19.51 -4.66
C ARG A 42 -9.71 18.33 -4.01
N ALA A 43 -11.03 18.23 -4.16
CA ALA A 43 -11.82 17.10 -3.67
C ALA A 43 -11.38 15.78 -4.34
N TRP A 44 -11.18 15.78 -5.65
CA TRP A 44 -10.71 14.60 -6.39
C TRP A 44 -9.31 14.15 -5.95
N ARG A 45 -8.38 15.07 -5.75
CA ARG A 45 -7.04 14.72 -5.23
C ARG A 45 -7.08 14.14 -3.82
N ALA A 46 -7.95 14.66 -2.95
CA ALA A 46 -8.12 14.12 -1.60
C ALA A 46 -8.73 12.71 -1.61
N HIS A 47 -9.70 12.46 -2.49
CA HIS A 47 -10.30 11.13 -2.66
C HIS A 47 -9.34 10.14 -3.34
N GLY A 48 -8.60 10.57 -4.36
CA GLY A 48 -7.59 9.73 -5.02
C GLY A 48 -6.53 9.25 -4.03
N ALA A 49 -5.95 10.14 -3.23
CA ALA A 49 -4.95 9.78 -2.23
C ALA A 49 -5.50 8.87 -1.11
N ALA A 50 -6.82 8.87 -0.83
CA ALA A 50 -7.44 7.95 0.11
C ALA A 50 -7.66 6.57 -0.52
N LEU A 51 -8.09 6.52 -1.79
CA LEU A 51 -8.27 5.27 -2.54
C LEU A 51 -6.93 4.59 -2.85
N ASP A 52 -5.90 5.35 -3.19
CA ASP A 52 -4.54 4.82 -3.40
C ASP A 52 -4.02 4.16 -2.12
N ARG A 53 -4.21 4.80 -0.97
CA ARG A 53 -3.81 4.20 0.33
C ARG A 53 -4.56 2.90 0.64
N VAL A 54 -5.86 2.83 0.39
CA VAL A 54 -6.65 1.61 0.60
C VAL A 54 -6.15 0.51 -0.35
N GLY A 55 -5.87 0.84 -1.61
CA GLY A 55 -5.31 -0.11 -2.58
C GLY A 55 -3.91 -0.61 -2.16
N ASP A 56 -3.05 0.27 -1.65
CA ASP A 56 -1.74 -0.09 -1.11
C ASP A 56 -1.88 -1.03 0.11
N LEU A 57 -2.85 -0.76 0.98
CA LEU A 57 -3.11 -1.54 2.18
C LEU A 57 -3.58 -2.96 1.84
N ASP A 58 -4.53 -3.11 0.93
CA ASP A 58 -5.03 -4.41 0.47
C ASP A 58 -3.94 -5.22 -0.24
N ALA A 59 -3.08 -4.55 -1.01
CA ALA A 59 -1.94 -5.18 -1.66
C ALA A 59 -0.94 -5.73 -0.63
N VAL A 60 -0.62 -4.94 0.40
CA VAL A 60 0.31 -5.35 1.47
C VAL A 60 -0.29 -6.49 2.30
N ASP A 61 -1.59 -6.44 2.66
CA ASP A 61 -2.26 -7.55 3.36
C ASP A 61 -2.11 -8.85 2.57
N ARG A 62 -2.39 -8.83 1.27
CA ARG A 62 -2.26 -9.99 0.38
C ARG A 62 -0.84 -10.51 0.32
N ILE A 63 0.14 -9.62 0.12
CA ILE A 63 1.57 -9.98 0.06
C ILE A 63 2.02 -10.62 1.37
N LEU A 64 1.68 -10.02 2.53
CA LEU A 64 2.08 -10.56 3.82
C LEU A 64 1.44 -11.92 4.11
N ARG A 65 0.16 -12.10 3.75
CA ARG A 65 -0.50 -13.43 3.88
C ARG A 65 0.15 -14.48 3.00
N GLU A 66 0.48 -14.15 1.76
CA GLU A 66 1.13 -15.06 0.83
C GLU A 66 2.53 -15.45 1.33
N LEU A 67 3.35 -14.47 1.72
CA LEU A 67 4.68 -14.70 2.30
C LEU A 67 4.64 -15.60 3.53
N ILE A 68 3.68 -15.38 4.45
CA ILE A 68 3.53 -16.20 5.66
C ILE A 68 2.98 -17.58 5.32
N THR A 69 2.04 -17.67 4.39
CA THR A 69 1.44 -18.95 3.98
C THR A 69 2.47 -19.87 3.33
N ASP A 70 3.36 -19.30 2.51
CA ASP A 70 4.42 -20.03 1.81
C ASP A 70 5.74 -20.10 2.60
N MET A 71 5.68 -19.82 3.91
CA MET A 71 6.82 -19.94 4.82
C MET A 71 7.25 -21.41 4.93
N GLU A 72 8.55 -21.63 4.80
CA GLU A 72 9.17 -22.95 4.91
C GLU A 72 9.90 -23.12 6.25
N PRO A 73 9.86 -24.31 6.85
CA PRO A 73 10.66 -24.60 8.02
C PRO A 73 12.15 -24.52 7.65
N GLY A 74 12.93 -23.87 8.52
CA GLY A 74 14.39 -23.86 8.36
C GLY A 74 14.96 -25.24 8.71
N ASP A 75 15.85 -25.73 7.85
CA ASP A 75 16.60 -26.95 8.09
C ASP A 75 18.09 -26.68 7.91
N GLU A 76 18.89 -26.92 8.93
CA GLU A 76 20.34 -26.77 8.88
C GLU A 76 20.98 -27.69 7.84
N VAL A 77 20.38 -28.86 7.57
CA VAL A 77 20.89 -29.85 6.60
C VAL A 77 20.74 -29.33 5.17
N SER A 78 19.65 -28.64 4.85
CA SER A 78 19.41 -28.01 3.55
C SER A 78 20.10 -26.65 3.41
N GLY A 79 20.74 -26.14 4.47
CA GLY A 79 21.30 -24.78 4.52
C GLY A 79 20.22 -23.70 4.52
N ALA A 80 18.99 -24.06 4.86
CA ALA A 80 17.89 -23.14 5.02
C ALA A 80 18.09 -22.29 6.29
N MET A 81 17.90 -20.97 6.18
CA MET A 81 17.91 -20.11 7.35
C MET A 81 16.75 -20.51 8.29
N PRO A 82 17.04 -20.82 9.59
CA PRO A 82 15.97 -21.12 10.51
C PRO A 82 15.06 -19.90 10.68
N ILE A 83 13.79 -20.15 10.95
CA ILE A 83 12.84 -19.08 11.24
C ILE A 83 13.30 -18.36 12.50
N THR A 84 13.51 -17.08 12.40
CA THR A 84 13.84 -16.20 13.52
C THR A 84 12.81 -15.09 13.59
N GLY A 85 11.90 -15.21 14.56
CA GLY A 85 10.88 -14.24 14.84
C GLY A 85 11.20 -13.45 16.10
N GLN A 86 11.16 -12.13 16.01
CA GLN A 86 11.23 -11.21 17.14
C GLN A 86 9.97 -10.33 17.13
N ALA A 87 9.77 -9.54 18.16
CA ALA A 87 8.60 -8.67 18.28
C ALA A 87 8.42 -7.68 17.10
N HIS A 88 9.49 -7.33 16.37
CA HIS A 88 9.48 -6.30 15.32
C HIS A 88 10.20 -6.69 14.04
N VAL A 89 10.82 -7.85 14.00
CA VAL A 89 11.55 -8.38 12.85
C VAL A 89 11.25 -9.87 12.72
N LEU A 90 11.01 -10.31 11.48
CA LEU A 90 10.80 -11.71 11.17
C LEU A 90 11.67 -12.10 9.99
N SER A 91 12.50 -13.12 10.17
CA SER A 91 13.34 -13.70 9.11
C SER A 91 12.97 -15.14 8.89
N PHE A 92 12.76 -15.53 7.63
CA PHE A 92 12.30 -16.86 7.25
C PHE A 92 12.58 -17.13 5.78
N ARG A 93 12.45 -18.39 5.38
CA ARG A 93 12.44 -18.79 3.98
C ARG A 93 11.02 -18.82 3.43
N THR A 94 10.84 -18.32 2.21
CA THR A 94 9.56 -18.31 1.52
C THR A 94 9.75 -18.21 0.01
N ARG A 95 8.66 -18.42 -0.75
CA ARG A 95 8.58 -18.09 -2.16
C ARG A 95 8.09 -16.66 -2.34
N LEU A 96 8.79 -15.88 -3.17
CA LEU A 96 8.37 -14.50 -3.44
C LEU A 96 7.11 -14.47 -4.31
N PRO A 97 6.08 -13.68 -3.89
CA PRO A 97 4.91 -13.41 -4.71
C PRO A 97 5.26 -12.69 -6.01
N ASP A 98 4.37 -12.79 -7.01
CA ASP A 98 4.50 -12.02 -8.24
C ASP A 98 4.50 -10.52 -7.96
N GLY A 99 5.45 -9.80 -8.57
CA GLY A 99 5.63 -8.36 -8.38
C GLY A 99 6.43 -7.95 -7.14
N VAL A 100 6.90 -8.91 -6.33
CA VAL A 100 7.74 -8.65 -5.16
C VAL A 100 9.17 -9.16 -5.42
N GLY A 101 10.15 -8.25 -5.29
CA GLY A 101 11.57 -8.59 -5.47
C GLY A 101 12.01 -8.76 -6.93
N ALA A 102 13.29 -9.11 -7.13
CA ALA A 102 13.91 -9.17 -8.45
C ALA A 102 13.57 -10.44 -9.26
N VAL A 103 13.19 -11.55 -8.61
CA VAL A 103 12.93 -12.83 -9.25
C VAL A 103 11.74 -13.53 -8.59
N PRO A 104 10.52 -13.36 -9.15
CA PRO A 104 9.32 -14.01 -8.63
C PRO A 104 9.40 -15.54 -8.71
N GLY A 105 8.69 -16.22 -7.80
CA GLY A 105 8.51 -17.67 -7.83
C GLY A 105 9.73 -18.50 -7.40
N ARG A 106 10.78 -17.84 -6.88
CA ARG A 106 11.94 -18.54 -6.30
C ARG A 106 11.89 -18.53 -4.78
N ASP A 107 12.39 -19.61 -4.19
CA ASP A 107 12.61 -19.69 -2.76
C ASP A 107 13.81 -18.80 -2.40
N VAL A 108 13.61 -17.94 -1.42
CA VAL A 108 14.58 -16.95 -0.94
C VAL A 108 14.49 -16.83 0.58
N ASP A 109 15.60 -16.47 1.21
CA ASP A 109 15.56 -16.03 2.60
C ASP A 109 15.12 -14.56 2.63
N VAL A 110 14.15 -14.24 3.48
CA VAL A 110 13.61 -12.90 3.60
C VAL A 110 13.67 -12.38 5.04
N GLY A 111 13.78 -11.07 5.18
CA GLY A 111 13.65 -10.35 6.43
C GLY A 111 12.59 -9.25 6.29
N LEU A 112 11.57 -9.30 7.13
CA LEU A 112 10.52 -8.29 7.21
C LEU A 112 10.75 -7.41 8.43
N GLY A 113 10.68 -6.08 8.25
CA GLY A 113 10.86 -5.13 9.35
C GLY A 113 10.59 -3.70 8.93
N VAL A 114 10.65 -2.76 9.88
CA VAL A 114 10.55 -1.32 9.63
C VAL A 114 11.94 -0.71 9.70
N ASP A 115 12.30 0.07 8.70
CA ASP A 115 13.59 0.77 8.64
C ASP A 115 13.57 2.11 9.39
N ALA A 116 14.73 2.76 9.49
CA ALA A 116 14.89 4.07 10.13
C ALA A 116 14.10 5.20 9.40
N GLY A 117 13.72 5.00 8.14
CA GLY A 117 12.89 5.91 7.36
C GLY A 117 11.39 5.69 7.53
N HIS A 118 10.98 4.89 8.53
CA HIS A 118 9.58 4.54 8.75
C HIS A 118 8.93 3.85 7.55
N ARG A 119 9.65 2.94 6.91
CA ARG A 119 9.18 2.17 5.77
C ARG A 119 9.14 0.69 6.15
N LEU A 120 8.01 0.02 5.91
CA LEU A 120 7.93 -1.44 5.95
C LEU A 120 8.67 -1.99 4.74
N VAL A 121 9.74 -2.72 4.99
CA VAL A 121 10.62 -3.24 3.95
C VAL A 121 10.74 -4.76 4.05
N LEU A 122 10.78 -5.39 2.89
CA LEU A 122 11.14 -6.79 2.71
C LEU A 122 12.55 -6.85 2.13
N ARG A 123 13.49 -7.43 2.87
CA ARG A 123 14.84 -7.73 2.40
C ARG A 123 14.90 -9.17 1.97
N SER A 124 15.41 -9.43 0.80
CA SER A 124 15.56 -10.80 0.29
C SER A 124 17.02 -11.11 -0.04
N TRP A 125 17.43 -12.33 0.31
CA TRP A 125 18.75 -12.89 0.02
C TRP A 125 18.57 -14.13 -0.86
N PRO A 126 19.21 -14.17 -2.04
CA PRO A 126 19.16 -15.37 -2.87
C PRO A 126 19.92 -16.54 -2.19
N LEU A 127 19.38 -17.75 -2.33
CA LEU A 127 19.94 -18.98 -1.75
C LEU A 127 21.32 -19.35 -2.29
N TYR A 128 21.73 -18.77 -3.41
CA TYR A 128 23.00 -19.13 -4.03
C TYR A 128 24.15 -18.42 -3.32
N ARG A 129 25.00 -19.19 -2.64
CA ARG A 129 26.33 -18.71 -2.29
C ARG A 129 27.10 -18.48 -3.57
N SER A 130 27.21 -17.24 -4.00
CA SER A 130 28.14 -16.88 -5.07
C SER A 130 29.56 -17.19 -4.59
N LEU A 131 30.32 -17.90 -5.40
CA LEU A 131 31.75 -18.13 -5.15
C LEU A 131 32.54 -16.81 -5.16
N ALA A 132 31.95 -15.71 -5.57
CA ALA A 132 32.57 -14.40 -5.78
C ALA A 132 32.19 -13.32 -4.74
N GLY A 133 31.49 -13.64 -3.65
CA GLY A 133 31.14 -12.67 -2.61
C GLY A 133 29.76 -12.89 -1.99
N ALA A 134 29.39 -12.04 -1.00
CA ALA A 134 28.07 -12.07 -0.40
C ALA A 134 26.99 -11.76 -1.47
N PRO A 135 25.89 -12.54 -1.53
CA PRO A 135 24.83 -12.29 -2.50
C PRO A 135 24.23 -10.89 -2.30
N PRO A 136 23.85 -10.21 -3.38
CA PRO A 136 23.24 -8.88 -3.27
C PRO A 136 21.92 -8.98 -2.51
N VAL A 137 21.76 -8.16 -1.48
CA VAL A 137 20.49 -8.01 -0.75
C VAL A 137 19.59 -7.13 -1.60
N THR A 138 18.38 -7.61 -1.91
CA THR A 138 17.36 -6.80 -2.56
C THR A 138 16.39 -6.28 -1.50
N GLU A 139 16.20 -4.97 -1.46
CA GLU A 139 15.22 -4.34 -0.58
C GLU A 139 13.99 -3.91 -1.39
N THR A 140 12.83 -4.38 -0.99
CA THR A 140 11.54 -4.04 -1.59
C THR A 140 10.73 -3.23 -0.58
N LEU A 141 10.32 -2.02 -0.96
CA LEU A 141 9.41 -1.20 -0.16
C LEU A 141 8.00 -1.77 -0.26
N LEU A 142 7.42 -2.18 0.87
CA LEU A 142 6.04 -2.65 0.94
C LEU A 142 5.07 -1.51 1.29
N LEU A 143 5.41 -0.67 2.29
CA LEU A 143 4.54 0.39 2.76
C LEU A 143 5.34 1.54 3.37
N PRO A 144 5.13 2.79 2.95
CA PRO A 144 5.71 3.97 3.60
C PRO A 144 4.89 4.42 4.81
N GLY A 145 5.51 5.20 5.71
CA GLY A 145 4.82 5.85 6.83
C GLY A 145 4.42 4.92 7.97
N VAL A 146 5.15 3.82 8.15
CA VAL A 146 4.93 2.86 9.23
C VAL A 146 5.70 3.28 10.48
N ARG A 147 4.99 3.48 11.59
CA ARG A 147 5.60 3.79 12.90
C ARG A 147 6.19 2.54 13.54
N LYS A 148 5.44 1.45 13.50
CA LYS A 148 5.77 0.21 14.23
C LYS A 148 5.17 -1.00 13.55
N LEU A 149 5.91 -2.09 13.55
CA LEU A 149 5.48 -3.44 13.22
C LEU A 149 5.50 -4.25 14.50
N ASP A 150 4.39 -4.85 14.88
CA ASP A 150 4.31 -5.80 15.98
C ASP A 150 3.98 -7.19 15.43
N LEU A 151 4.75 -8.18 15.88
CA LEU A 151 4.68 -9.57 15.45
C LEU A 151 4.42 -10.47 16.63
N ASP A 152 3.42 -11.35 16.51
CA ASP A 152 3.15 -12.40 17.48
C ASP A 152 3.03 -13.75 16.76
N TYR A 153 3.46 -14.81 17.43
CA TYR A 153 3.54 -16.17 16.93
C TYR A 153 2.70 -17.08 17.80
N TRP A 154 1.78 -17.85 17.22
CA TRP A 154 0.95 -18.80 17.93
C TRP A 154 1.72 -20.10 18.16
N ASP A 155 1.95 -20.43 19.41
CA ASP A 155 2.48 -21.73 19.83
C ASP A 155 1.30 -22.69 20.02
N ALA A 156 1.14 -23.60 19.05
CA ALA A 156 0.02 -24.54 19.06
C ALA A 156 0.13 -25.61 20.17
N GLU A 157 1.34 -25.91 20.62
CA GLU A 157 1.54 -26.89 21.70
C GLU A 157 1.20 -26.31 23.08
N ARG A 158 1.54 -25.03 23.29
CA ARG A 158 1.28 -24.32 24.55
C ARG A 158 -0.07 -23.61 24.57
N GLY A 159 -0.68 -23.38 23.39
CA GLY A 159 -1.95 -22.66 23.28
C GLY A 159 -1.83 -21.16 23.62
N GLU A 160 -0.70 -20.54 23.35
CA GLU A 160 -0.43 -19.13 23.69
C GLU A 160 0.24 -18.35 22.55
N TRP A 161 0.08 -17.03 22.58
CA TRP A 161 0.78 -16.11 21.70
C TRP A 161 2.13 -15.72 22.30
N ARG A 162 3.20 -15.78 21.49
CA ARG A 162 4.57 -15.43 21.87
C ARG A 162 5.07 -14.31 20.98
N THR A 163 5.90 -13.43 21.53
CA THR A 163 6.54 -12.31 20.80
C THR A 163 7.89 -12.70 20.20
N GLU A 164 8.37 -13.91 20.46
CA GLU A 164 9.61 -14.44 19.94
C GLU A 164 9.42 -15.88 19.46
N TRP A 165 10.04 -16.21 18.32
CA TRP A 165 10.01 -17.55 17.75
C TRP A 165 11.38 -17.92 17.19
N THR A 166 12.02 -18.92 17.78
CA THR A 166 13.34 -19.42 17.39
C THR A 166 13.35 -20.94 17.19
N ALA A 167 12.16 -21.57 17.18
CA ALA A 167 12.04 -23.00 16.94
C ALA A 167 12.31 -23.31 15.47
N GLY A 168 12.89 -24.48 15.18
CA GLY A 168 13.06 -24.98 13.81
C GLY A 168 11.73 -25.30 13.12
N GLU A 169 10.64 -25.39 13.88
CA GLU A 169 9.29 -25.64 13.38
C GLU A 169 8.52 -24.35 13.08
N LEU A 170 7.52 -24.46 12.20
CA LEU A 170 6.65 -23.37 11.84
C LEU A 170 5.69 -23.02 13.00
N PRO A 171 5.46 -21.73 13.30
CA PRO A 171 4.40 -21.33 14.22
C PRO A 171 3.03 -21.74 13.68
N GLY A 172 2.06 -21.99 14.55
CA GLY A 172 0.71 -22.32 14.13
C GLY A 172 0.02 -21.18 13.37
N LEU A 173 0.24 -19.94 13.83
CA LEU A 173 -0.23 -18.69 13.19
C LEU A 173 0.84 -17.61 13.40
N VAL A 174 0.90 -16.67 12.48
CA VAL A 174 1.64 -15.41 12.62
C VAL A 174 0.64 -14.27 12.58
N ARG A 175 0.70 -13.38 13.57
CA ARG A 175 -0.10 -12.15 13.62
C ARG A 175 0.81 -10.95 13.39
N VAL A 176 0.42 -10.11 12.43
CA VAL A 176 1.13 -8.89 12.05
C VAL A 176 0.23 -7.69 12.33
N ARG A 177 0.70 -6.77 13.16
CA ARG A 177 0.04 -5.49 13.43
C ARG A 177 0.91 -4.35 12.93
N ILE A 178 0.32 -3.48 12.12
CA ILE A 178 1.00 -2.33 11.53
C ILE A 178 0.41 -1.05 12.13
N THR A 179 1.27 -0.24 12.75
CA THR A 179 0.89 1.08 13.27
C THR A 179 1.47 2.16 12.35
N MET A 180 0.61 3.02 11.80
CA MET A 180 1.01 4.11 10.91
C MET A 180 1.48 5.34 11.68
N LEU A 181 2.36 6.16 11.07
CA LEU A 181 2.86 7.43 11.65
C LEU A 181 1.76 8.45 11.87
N ASN A 182 0.86 8.58 10.90
CA ASN A 182 -0.29 9.44 11.03
C ASN A 182 -1.45 8.59 11.54
N ASN A 183 -2.03 8.97 12.67
CA ASN A 183 -3.27 8.40 13.17
C ASN A 183 -4.41 8.69 12.20
N ALA A 184 -4.37 8.10 11.00
CA ALA A 184 -5.56 7.99 10.18
C ALA A 184 -6.60 7.23 10.99
N PRO A 185 -7.85 7.71 11.08
CA PRO A 185 -8.90 7.03 11.84
C PRO A 185 -9.15 5.67 11.19
N GLY A 186 -8.70 4.62 11.85
CA GLY A 186 -8.79 3.24 11.41
C GLY A 186 -7.49 2.50 11.74
N ASN A 187 -7.46 1.77 12.86
CA ASN A 187 -6.42 0.78 13.06
C ASN A 187 -6.49 -0.19 11.87
N TRP A 188 -5.36 -0.42 11.22
CA TRP A 188 -5.24 -1.53 10.30
C TRP A 188 -5.68 -2.80 11.03
N PRO A 189 -6.57 -3.61 10.43
CA PRO A 189 -6.94 -4.87 11.05
C PRO A 189 -5.71 -5.76 11.19
N ASP A 190 -5.66 -6.53 12.28
CA ASP A 190 -4.59 -7.50 12.49
C ASP A 190 -4.59 -8.49 11.31
N ILE A 191 -3.43 -8.66 10.69
CA ILE A 191 -3.22 -9.69 9.67
C ILE A 191 -2.85 -10.96 10.41
N VAL A 192 -3.69 -11.99 10.34
CA VAL A 192 -3.39 -13.31 10.88
C VAL A 192 -3.35 -14.32 9.75
N ALA A 193 -2.23 -15.02 9.62
CA ALA A 193 -2.02 -16.02 8.58
C ALA A 193 -1.38 -17.28 9.16
N ALA A 194 -1.68 -18.44 8.57
CA ALA A 194 -1.12 -19.73 8.94
C ALA A 194 -0.10 -20.17 7.87
N PRO A 195 1.13 -20.53 8.25
CA PRO A 195 2.03 -21.23 7.35
C PRO A 195 1.42 -22.54 6.87
N ARG A 196 1.63 -22.90 5.59
CA ARG A 196 1.23 -24.22 5.09
C ARG A 196 2.14 -25.27 5.69
N ARG A 197 1.58 -26.11 6.54
CA ARG A 197 2.30 -27.32 6.96
C ARG A 197 2.42 -28.23 5.73
N GLN A 198 3.62 -28.44 5.23
CA GLN A 198 3.84 -29.51 4.27
C GLN A 198 3.42 -30.82 4.96
N ARG A 199 2.40 -31.49 4.41
CA ARG A 199 2.12 -32.87 4.83
C ARG A 199 3.36 -33.69 4.48
N GLU A 200 4.02 -34.17 5.51
CA GLU A 200 5.02 -35.23 5.38
C GLU A 200 4.39 -36.32 4.53
N GLN A 201 4.90 -36.50 3.31
CA GLN A 201 4.47 -37.61 2.48
C GLN A 201 5.05 -38.87 3.12
N ALA A 202 4.14 -39.63 3.80
CA ALA A 202 4.42 -40.96 4.31
C ALA A 202 4.58 -41.98 3.16
#